data_13ce046ea0b62bd58493491a399ca8ed
#
_entry.id   13ce046ea0b62bd58493491a399ca8ed
#
_cell.length_a   1.000
_cell.length_b   1.000
_cell.length_c   1.000
_cell.angle_alpha   90.00
_cell.angle_beta   90.00
_cell.angle_gamma   90.00
#
_symmetry.space_group_name_H-M   'P 1'
#
loop_
_entity.id
_entity.type
_entity.pdbx_description
1 polymer ?
#
loop_
_entity_poly.entity_id
_entity_poly.type
_entity_poly.pdbx_seq_one_letter_code
_entity_poly.pdbx_strand_id
1 'polypeptide(L)'
;MHQPPRHKLSPPIQCLSAIFVEYARRAGLLFILLSYFRQLPLLPMSLKLPFIEAEITDQYLHDENPRPWIIGFSGGKDSTMLLQVVWRSLMKIPAELRNRKVYVVCNDTLVENPRIVAFINRTLKNLQKAATEQGMPISVHRTTPRLEDTFWVNLIGKGYPAPTNTFRWCTERLKINPTTRFIQEKISEGGADGVPGAIILLGTRTDESQSRARSMKRHELKGQRLRKHILPNAFVYAPISDIATGELWQYLMQVSPPWGGTHKELVTLYKNANSGDCPLVIDETTPSCGNSRFGCWVCTVVSRDKSMEGLISNGDDWMEPLMELRNKILLERSNRESREMRRRNESVYKEDDPNTWGPYTPKIRAEFLTLLLEAQKEIQESQGDLMELITHQELVAIQLTWFRDSVFSPKVADIYNRIYGITINFGK
;
A
#
# COMPACT_ATOMS: atom_id res chain seq x y z
N MET A 1 -35.05 -4.46 -48.03
CA MET A 1 -34.03 -4.51 -46.96
C MET A 1 -34.69 -3.97 -45.67
N HIS A 2 -35.17 -4.87 -44.83
CA HIS A 2 -35.83 -4.51 -43.57
C HIS A 2 -34.79 -4.58 -42.42
N GLN A 3 -34.59 -3.43 -41.72
CA GLN A 3 -33.86 -3.42 -40.45
C GLN A 3 -34.79 -3.98 -39.35
N PRO A 4 -34.26 -4.80 -38.41
CA PRO A 4 -35.02 -5.25 -37.25
C PRO A 4 -35.13 -4.15 -36.20
N PRO A 5 -36.24 -4.12 -35.41
CA PRO A 5 -36.48 -3.08 -34.42
C PRO A 5 -35.54 -3.19 -33.23
N ARG A 6 -34.99 -2.04 -32.79
CA ARG A 6 -34.25 -1.91 -31.53
C ARG A 6 -35.22 -2.11 -30.36
N HIS A 7 -35.05 -3.22 -29.63
CA HIS A 7 -35.69 -3.38 -28.33
C HIS A 7 -35.13 -2.37 -27.33
N LYS A 8 -35.93 -1.37 -26.98
CA LYS A 8 -35.72 -0.54 -25.80
C LYS A 8 -36.01 -1.40 -24.59
N LEU A 9 -34.98 -1.71 -23.78
CA LEU A 9 -35.15 -2.28 -22.45
C LEU A 9 -35.89 -1.27 -21.57
N SER A 10 -36.99 -1.71 -21.03
CA SER A 10 -37.95 -0.93 -20.26
C SER A 10 -37.48 -0.57 -18.84
N PRO A 11 -37.95 0.55 -18.26
CA PRO A 11 -37.54 1.13 -16.99
C PRO A 11 -37.95 0.44 -15.67
N PRO A 12 -38.45 -0.83 -15.59
CA PRO A 12 -38.93 -1.37 -14.32
C PRO A 12 -37.85 -1.96 -13.40
N ILE A 13 -36.62 -2.25 -13.88
CA ILE A 13 -35.61 -2.95 -13.03
C ILE A 13 -35.00 -2.01 -11.97
N GLN A 14 -34.85 -0.73 -12.27
CA GLN A 14 -34.29 0.26 -11.30
C GLN A 14 -35.33 0.58 -10.20
N CYS A 15 -36.59 0.60 -10.50
CA CYS A 15 -37.66 0.88 -9.52
C CYS A 15 -37.89 -0.32 -8.58
N LEU A 16 -37.85 -1.54 -9.12
CA LEU A 16 -37.97 -2.77 -8.33
C LEU A 16 -36.77 -2.97 -7.39
N SER A 17 -35.56 -2.59 -7.79
CA SER A 17 -34.39 -2.69 -6.92
C SER A 17 -34.48 -1.73 -5.72
N ALA A 18 -34.95 -0.51 -5.91
CA ALA A 18 -35.08 0.47 -4.83
C ALA A 18 -36.17 0.07 -3.81
N ILE A 19 -37.31 -0.42 -4.30
CA ILE A 19 -38.42 -0.89 -3.44
C ILE A 19 -38.02 -2.15 -2.67
N PHE A 20 -37.32 -3.08 -3.32
CA PHE A 20 -36.85 -4.31 -2.68
C PHE A 20 -35.78 -4.04 -1.62
N VAL A 21 -34.85 -3.13 -1.89
CA VAL A 21 -33.82 -2.70 -0.94
C VAL A 21 -34.45 -2.03 0.29
N GLU A 22 -35.46 -1.17 0.09
CA GLU A 22 -36.19 -0.51 1.19
C GLU A 22 -37.01 -1.49 2.03
N TYR A 23 -37.69 -2.44 1.39
CA TYR A 23 -38.41 -3.49 2.10
C TYR A 23 -37.47 -4.42 2.90
N ALA A 24 -36.38 -4.84 2.30
CA ALA A 24 -35.39 -5.69 2.93
C ALA A 24 -34.67 -4.99 4.10
N ARG A 25 -34.48 -3.66 4.02
CA ARG A 25 -33.96 -2.83 5.10
C ARG A 25 -34.91 -2.82 6.30
N ARG A 26 -36.20 -2.57 6.08
CA ARG A 26 -37.23 -2.55 7.13
C ARG A 26 -37.41 -3.90 7.82
N ALA A 27 -37.13 -4.99 7.11
CA ALA A 27 -37.24 -6.35 7.64
C ALA A 27 -35.92 -6.83 8.35
N GLY A 28 -34.87 -6.03 8.41
CA GLY A 28 -33.55 -6.43 8.94
C GLY A 28 -32.83 -7.48 8.08
N LEU A 29 -33.35 -7.78 6.88
CA LEU A 29 -32.86 -8.83 5.99
C LEU A 29 -31.92 -8.29 4.90
N LEU A 30 -31.74 -6.98 4.82
CA LEU A 30 -30.98 -6.33 3.75
C LEU A 30 -29.57 -6.89 3.64
N PHE A 31 -28.89 -7.04 4.76
CA PHE A 31 -27.50 -7.56 4.76
C PHE A 31 -27.44 -9.02 4.26
N ILE A 32 -28.35 -9.87 4.72
CA ILE A 32 -28.39 -11.29 4.33
C ILE A 32 -28.66 -11.40 2.82
N LEU A 33 -29.61 -10.62 2.30
CA LEU A 33 -29.93 -10.61 0.88
C LEU A 33 -28.78 -10.04 0.04
N LEU A 34 -28.17 -8.95 0.46
CA LEU A 34 -27.02 -8.36 -0.23
C LEU A 34 -25.83 -9.32 -0.24
N SER A 35 -25.55 -10.01 0.86
CA SER A 35 -24.47 -11.01 0.92
C SER A 35 -24.76 -12.22 0.03
N TYR A 36 -26.03 -12.69 -0.02
CA TYR A 36 -26.43 -13.80 -0.87
C TYR A 36 -26.32 -13.46 -2.37
N PHE A 37 -26.87 -12.33 -2.80
CA PHE A 37 -26.77 -11.88 -4.19
C PHE A 37 -25.34 -11.63 -4.63
N ARG A 38 -24.49 -11.18 -3.73
CA ARG A 38 -23.09 -10.91 -3.99
C ARG A 38 -22.26 -12.18 -4.23
N GLN A 39 -22.65 -13.30 -3.63
CA GLN A 39 -21.95 -14.60 -3.75
C GLN A 39 -22.37 -15.38 -5.00
N LEU A 40 -23.32 -14.90 -5.81
CA LEU A 40 -23.68 -15.55 -7.06
C LEU A 40 -22.52 -15.43 -8.07
N PRO A 41 -21.85 -16.53 -8.44
CA PRO A 41 -20.60 -16.49 -9.20
C PRO A 41 -20.74 -15.98 -10.63
N LEU A 42 -21.95 -15.80 -11.13
CA LEU A 42 -22.27 -15.40 -12.50
C LEU A 42 -22.92 -14.01 -12.63
N LEU A 43 -22.98 -13.22 -11.54
CA LEU A 43 -23.54 -11.87 -11.65
C LEU A 43 -22.52 -10.94 -12.35
N PRO A 44 -22.86 -10.30 -13.48
CA PRO A 44 -21.97 -9.33 -14.12
C PRO A 44 -21.71 -8.13 -13.21
N MET A 45 -20.55 -7.48 -13.36
CA MET A 45 -20.12 -6.34 -12.55
C MET A 45 -21.14 -5.21 -12.51
N SER A 46 -21.87 -4.99 -13.61
CA SER A 46 -22.96 -4.01 -13.70
C SER A 46 -24.10 -4.24 -12.69
N LEU A 47 -24.29 -5.48 -12.25
CA LEU A 47 -25.27 -5.84 -11.24
C LEU A 47 -24.66 -5.93 -9.83
N LYS A 48 -23.41 -6.34 -9.68
CA LYS A 48 -22.71 -6.39 -8.37
C LYS A 48 -22.47 -4.99 -7.78
N LEU A 49 -22.07 -4.03 -8.62
CA LEU A 49 -21.69 -2.69 -8.18
C LEU A 49 -22.81 -1.94 -7.42
N PRO A 50 -24.07 -1.91 -7.89
CA PRO A 50 -25.18 -1.30 -7.14
C PRO A 50 -25.38 -1.90 -5.75
N PHE A 51 -25.20 -3.22 -5.59
CA PHE A 51 -25.32 -3.88 -4.28
C PHE A 51 -24.17 -3.47 -3.34
N ILE A 52 -22.93 -3.41 -3.85
CA ILE A 52 -21.77 -2.97 -3.08
C ILE A 52 -21.96 -1.51 -2.64
N GLU A 53 -22.39 -0.63 -3.55
CA GLU A 53 -22.65 0.78 -3.25
C GLU A 53 -23.79 0.95 -2.24
N ALA A 54 -24.85 0.14 -2.34
CA ALA A 54 -25.95 0.14 -1.37
C ALA A 54 -25.48 -0.34 0.02
N GLU A 55 -24.66 -1.37 0.08
CA GLU A 55 -24.08 -1.89 1.32
C GLU A 55 -23.16 -0.86 1.99
N ILE A 56 -22.32 -0.16 1.20
CA ILE A 56 -21.46 0.91 1.71
C ILE A 56 -22.30 2.07 2.25
N THR A 57 -23.34 2.47 1.52
CA THR A 57 -24.25 3.54 1.93
C THR A 57 -24.96 3.19 3.24
N ASP A 58 -25.46 1.97 3.35
CA ASP A 58 -26.12 1.47 4.55
C ASP A 58 -25.17 1.43 5.75
N GLN A 59 -23.96 0.91 5.57
CA GLN A 59 -22.92 0.90 6.64
C GLN A 59 -22.50 2.32 7.06
N TYR A 60 -22.51 3.26 6.14
CA TYR A 60 -22.17 4.65 6.45
C TYR A 60 -23.24 5.34 7.27
N LEU A 61 -24.51 5.15 6.91
CA LEU A 61 -25.64 5.86 7.51
C LEU A 61 -26.18 5.19 8.79
N HIS A 62 -26.17 3.85 8.87
CA HIS A 62 -26.89 3.09 9.88
C HIS A 62 -25.98 2.30 10.82
N ASP A 63 -24.68 2.64 10.91
CA ASP A 63 -23.82 2.10 11.95
C ASP A 63 -24.30 2.63 13.32
N GLU A 64 -24.62 1.74 14.26
CA GLU A 64 -25.07 2.08 15.63
C GLU A 64 -24.11 3.02 16.34
N ASN A 65 -22.80 2.91 16.02
CA ASN A 65 -21.76 3.79 16.52
C ASN A 65 -21.13 4.53 15.34
N PRO A 66 -21.24 5.87 15.25
CA PRO A 66 -20.72 6.66 14.12
C PRO A 66 -19.19 6.76 14.13
N ARG A 67 -18.54 5.60 14.03
CA ARG A 67 -17.08 5.46 14.03
C ARG A 67 -16.47 6.03 12.74
N PRO A 68 -15.33 6.73 12.81
CA PRO A 68 -14.62 7.18 11.62
C PRO A 68 -14.20 5.99 10.74
N TRP A 69 -14.15 6.24 9.44
CA TRP A 69 -13.63 5.29 8.47
C TRP A 69 -12.16 5.57 8.16
N ILE A 70 -11.35 4.53 8.07
CA ILE A 70 -9.93 4.60 7.69
C ILE A 70 -9.74 3.74 6.46
N ILE A 71 -9.53 4.34 5.30
CA ILE A 71 -9.31 3.65 4.03
C ILE A 71 -7.81 3.51 3.81
N GLY A 72 -7.31 2.28 3.80
CA GLY A 72 -5.93 2.00 3.42
C GLY A 72 -5.74 2.19 1.91
N PHE A 73 -4.95 3.18 1.52
CA PHE A 73 -4.69 3.52 0.12
C PHE A 73 -3.21 3.34 -0.22
N SER A 74 -2.89 2.36 -1.04
CA SER A 74 -1.52 2.07 -1.49
C SER A 74 -1.23 2.57 -2.91
N GLY A 75 -2.18 3.22 -3.58
CA GLY A 75 -2.07 3.59 -5.00
C GLY A 75 -2.20 2.41 -5.97
N GLY A 76 -2.30 1.17 -5.48
CA GLY A 76 -2.52 -0.01 -6.30
C GLY A 76 -3.97 -0.16 -6.74
N LYS A 77 -4.21 -1.05 -7.72
CA LYS A 77 -5.51 -1.27 -8.35
C LYS A 77 -6.64 -1.54 -7.36
N ASP A 78 -6.38 -2.34 -6.34
CA ASP A 78 -7.40 -2.80 -5.37
C ASP A 78 -7.81 -1.66 -4.43
N SER A 79 -6.85 -0.92 -3.88
CA SER A 79 -7.12 0.25 -3.04
C SER A 79 -7.74 1.41 -3.81
N THR A 80 -7.39 1.55 -5.09
CA THR A 80 -7.97 2.57 -5.99
C THR A 80 -9.44 2.26 -6.26
N MET A 81 -9.77 1.01 -6.60
CA MET A 81 -11.17 0.61 -6.77
C MET A 81 -11.97 0.80 -5.49
N LEU A 82 -11.46 0.33 -4.35
CA LEU A 82 -12.12 0.52 -3.05
C LEU A 82 -12.47 1.98 -2.80
N LEU A 83 -11.47 2.86 -2.91
CA LEU A 83 -11.66 4.30 -2.66
C LEU A 83 -12.67 4.90 -3.63
N GLN A 84 -12.61 4.54 -4.91
CA GLN A 84 -13.53 5.04 -5.93
C GLN A 84 -14.97 4.60 -5.68
N VAL A 85 -15.21 3.35 -5.30
CA VAL A 85 -16.56 2.84 -5.00
C VAL A 85 -17.09 3.52 -3.73
N VAL A 86 -16.27 3.65 -2.68
CA VAL A 86 -16.66 4.38 -1.46
C VAL A 86 -16.99 5.84 -1.78
N TRP A 87 -16.15 6.52 -2.54
CA TRP A 87 -16.39 7.91 -2.93
C TRP A 87 -17.71 8.09 -3.66
N ARG A 88 -17.99 7.24 -4.66
CA ARG A 88 -19.24 7.26 -5.41
C ARG A 88 -20.48 6.96 -4.56
N SER A 89 -20.34 6.04 -3.60
CA SER A 89 -21.40 5.77 -2.63
C SER A 89 -21.69 7.00 -1.76
N LEU A 90 -20.67 7.67 -1.26
CA LEU A 90 -20.81 8.88 -0.46
C LEU A 90 -21.41 10.05 -1.28
N MET A 91 -21.06 10.18 -2.56
CA MET A 91 -21.66 11.21 -3.43
C MET A 91 -23.18 11.07 -3.58
N LYS A 92 -23.73 9.86 -3.45
CA LYS A 92 -25.19 9.59 -3.51
C LYS A 92 -25.91 9.96 -2.21
N ILE A 93 -25.19 10.14 -1.11
CA ILE A 93 -25.75 10.55 0.18
C ILE A 93 -25.93 12.07 0.17
N PRO A 94 -27.04 12.64 0.65
CA PRO A 94 -27.20 14.07 0.85
C PRO A 94 -26.08 14.67 1.68
N ALA A 95 -25.65 15.88 1.35
CA ALA A 95 -24.45 16.51 1.96
C ALA A 95 -24.58 16.64 3.48
N GLU A 96 -25.78 16.95 3.96
CA GLU A 96 -26.12 17.11 5.38
C GLU A 96 -26.02 15.79 6.17
N LEU A 97 -26.04 14.64 5.50
CA LEU A 97 -25.87 13.32 6.12
C LEU A 97 -24.44 12.77 6.01
N ARG A 98 -23.53 13.50 5.34
CA ARG A 98 -22.12 13.13 5.20
C ARG A 98 -21.28 13.58 6.38
N ASN A 99 -21.71 13.33 7.60
CA ASN A 99 -21.10 13.83 8.83
C ASN A 99 -19.98 12.94 9.41
N ARG A 100 -19.89 11.67 8.96
CA ARG A 100 -18.85 10.75 9.43
C ARG A 100 -17.53 11.02 8.74
N LYS A 101 -16.46 11.18 9.51
CA LYS A 101 -15.09 11.40 9.01
C LYS A 101 -14.57 10.17 8.28
N VAL A 102 -13.93 10.39 7.14
CA VAL A 102 -13.27 9.36 6.32
C VAL A 102 -11.82 9.75 6.11
N TYR A 103 -10.91 8.96 6.63
CA TYR A 103 -9.46 9.16 6.49
C TYR A 103 -8.93 8.25 5.38
N VAL A 104 -8.34 8.83 4.34
CA VAL A 104 -7.58 8.09 3.32
C VAL A 104 -6.13 8.07 3.76
N VAL A 105 -5.62 6.91 4.14
CA VAL A 105 -4.29 6.74 4.71
C VAL A 105 -3.38 6.05 3.74
N CYS A 106 -2.33 6.74 3.31
CA CYS A 106 -1.26 6.22 2.48
C CYS A 106 -0.01 6.05 3.33
N ASN A 107 0.55 4.85 3.33
CA ASN A 107 1.77 4.56 4.05
C ASN A 107 2.97 4.79 3.13
N ASP A 108 3.88 5.66 3.55
CA ASP A 108 5.13 5.96 2.86
C ASP A 108 6.28 5.28 3.60
N THR A 109 6.90 4.32 2.96
CA THR A 109 8.01 3.57 3.55
C THR A 109 9.37 4.27 3.41
N LEU A 110 9.42 5.39 2.70
CA LEU A 110 10.63 6.17 2.35
C LEU A 110 11.61 5.43 1.41
N VAL A 111 11.25 4.21 0.97
CA VAL A 111 12.06 3.38 0.06
C VAL A 111 11.19 2.75 -1.04
N GLU A 112 10.07 3.38 -1.37
CA GLU A 112 9.21 2.94 -2.47
C GLU A 112 9.77 3.38 -3.82
N ASN A 113 9.38 2.68 -4.89
CA ASN A 113 9.83 3.01 -6.24
C ASN A 113 9.49 4.48 -6.58
N PRO A 114 10.45 5.32 -7.00
CA PRO A 114 10.24 6.75 -7.22
C PRO A 114 9.13 7.09 -8.23
N ARG A 115 8.95 6.29 -9.28
CA ARG A 115 7.82 6.46 -10.23
C ARG A 115 6.47 6.27 -9.54
N ILE A 116 6.40 5.26 -8.68
CA ILE A 116 5.20 4.97 -7.89
C ILE A 116 4.94 6.11 -6.89
N VAL A 117 5.98 6.59 -6.22
CA VAL A 117 5.88 7.73 -5.29
C VAL A 117 5.34 8.97 -6.00
N ALA A 118 5.88 9.30 -7.18
CA ALA A 118 5.41 10.43 -7.98
C ALA A 118 3.93 10.30 -8.37
N PHE A 119 3.52 9.11 -8.82
CA PHE A 119 2.12 8.80 -9.14
C PHE A 119 1.21 8.95 -7.91
N ILE A 120 1.59 8.36 -6.78
CA ILE A 120 0.83 8.44 -5.52
C ILE A 120 0.71 9.90 -5.06
N ASN A 121 1.79 10.68 -5.08
CA ASN A 121 1.78 12.08 -4.66
C ASN A 121 0.79 12.92 -5.47
N ARG A 122 0.78 12.77 -6.79
CA ARG A 122 -0.20 13.44 -7.65
C ARG A 122 -1.62 13.00 -7.34
N THR A 123 -1.83 11.69 -7.14
CA THR A 123 -3.15 11.13 -6.82
C THR A 123 -3.66 11.66 -5.49
N LEU A 124 -2.84 11.66 -4.42
CA LEU A 124 -3.23 12.17 -3.10
C LEU A 124 -3.55 13.67 -3.13
N LYS A 125 -2.79 14.46 -3.90
CA LYS A 125 -3.06 15.89 -4.10
C LYS A 125 -4.42 16.11 -4.78
N ASN A 126 -4.71 15.33 -5.82
CA ASN A 126 -5.98 15.40 -6.54
C ASN A 126 -7.15 14.95 -5.64
N LEU A 127 -6.97 13.89 -4.86
CA LEU A 127 -7.94 13.40 -3.88
C LEU A 127 -8.30 14.49 -2.86
N GLN A 128 -7.30 15.13 -2.25
CA GLN A 128 -7.55 16.18 -1.26
C GLN A 128 -8.26 17.39 -1.87
N LYS A 129 -7.84 17.81 -3.08
CA LYS A 129 -8.47 18.93 -3.81
C LYS A 129 -9.94 18.59 -4.11
N ALA A 130 -10.20 17.45 -4.72
CA ALA A 130 -11.56 17.04 -5.08
C ALA A 130 -12.45 16.82 -3.85
N ALA A 131 -11.91 16.32 -2.74
CA ALA A 131 -12.65 16.17 -1.50
C ALA A 131 -13.17 17.52 -0.98
N THR A 132 -12.33 18.53 -1.01
CA THR A 132 -12.70 19.90 -0.62
C THR A 132 -13.75 20.50 -1.57
N GLU A 133 -13.52 20.40 -2.89
CA GLU A 133 -14.41 20.97 -3.92
C GLU A 133 -15.80 20.30 -3.95
N GLN A 134 -15.89 19.02 -3.62
CA GLN A 134 -17.13 18.23 -3.64
C GLN A 134 -17.80 18.13 -2.26
N GLY A 135 -17.31 18.83 -1.24
CA GLY A 135 -17.85 18.76 0.13
C GLY A 135 -17.85 17.32 0.68
N MET A 136 -16.80 16.55 0.40
CA MET A 136 -16.67 15.18 0.89
C MET A 136 -16.05 15.16 2.29
N PRO A 137 -16.52 14.31 3.20
CA PRO A 137 -15.98 14.18 4.56
C PRO A 137 -14.64 13.42 4.56
N ILE A 138 -13.84 13.59 3.51
CA ILE A 138 -12.60 12.87 3.24
C ILE A 138 -11.40 13.75 3.52
N SER A 139 -10.47 13.24 4.31
CA SER A 139 -9.14 13.84 4.51
C SER A 139 -8.03 12.85 4.17
N VAL A 140 -6.96 13.34 3.54
CA VAL A 140 -5.84 12.52 3.08
C VAL A 140 -4.68 12.63 4.07
N HIS A 141 -4.17 11.48 4.49
CA HIS A 141 -3.09 11.38 5.46
C HIS A 141 -1.97 10.49 4.93
N ARG A 142 -0.73 10.88 5.24
CA ARG A 142 0.45 10.05 4.99
C ARG A 142 1.06 9.63 6.31
N THR A 143 1.36 8.33 6.44
CA THR A 143 2.07 7.79 7.60
C THR A 143 3.48 7.40 7.19
N THR A 144 4.46 7.72 8.04
CA THR A 144 5.87 7.38 7.85
C THR A 144 6.41 6.60 9.05
N PRO A 145 7.45 5.77 8.87
CA PRO A 145 8.15 5.17 9.99
C PRO A 145 8.79 6.24 10.88
N ARG A 146 9.02 5.92 12.15
CA ARG A 146 9.89 6.73 13.00
C ARG A 146 11.31 6.68 12.47
N LEU A 147 12.11 7.70 12.76
CA LEU A 147 13.49 7.80 12.28
C LEU A 147 14.31 6.53 12.59
N GLU A 148 14.21 6.03 13.83
CA GLU A 148 14.88 4.81 14.27
C GLU A 148 14.37 3.51 13.61
N ASP A 149 13.23 3.57 12.94
CA ASP A 149 12.57 2.45 12.26
C ASP A 149 12.73 2.49 10.74
N THR A 150 13.29 3.57 10.17
CA THR A 150 13.50 3.69 8.72
C THR A 150 14.38 2.57 8.18
N PHE A 151 14.29 2.31 6.88
CA PHE A 151 15.01 1.21 6.26
C PHE A 151 16.53 1.36 6.41
N TRP A 152 17.06 2.56 6.11
CA TRP A 152 18.50 2.81 6.11
C TRP A 152 19.08 2.84 7.52
N VAL A 153 18.38 3.41 8.49
CA VAL A 153 18.83 3.39 9.89
C VAL A 153 18.88 1.95 10.42
N ASN A 154 17.98 1.07 10.01
CA ASN A 154 18.05 -0.33 10.41
C ASN A 154 19.12 -1.10 9.64
N LEU A 155 19.19 -1.00 8.30
CA LEU A 155 20.14 -1.74 7.48
C LEU A 155 21.57 -1.25 7.71
N ILE A 156 21.82 0.05 7.51
CA ILE A 156 23.13 0.67 7.55
C ILE A 156 23.50 1.07 8.98
N GLY A 157 22.58 1.71 9.70
CA GLY A 157 22.81 2.16 11.07
C GLY A 157 23.01 0.98 12.03
N LYS A 158 22.04 0.09 12.14
CA LYS A 158 22.06 -1.04 13.08
C LYS A 158 22.65 -2.33 12.50
N GLY A 159 22.91 -2.39 11.19
CA GLY A 159 23.41 -3.57 10.51
C GLY A 159 22.41 -4.72 10.41
N TYR A 160 21.10 -4.45 10.43
CA TYR A 160 20.10 -5.50 10.29
C TYR A 160 20.28 -6.24 8.97
N PRO A 161 20.14 -7.57 8.95
CA PRO A 161 20.20 -8.33 7.70
C PRO A 161 19.11 -7.89 6.75
N ALA A 162 19.41 -7.90 5.46
CA ALA A 162 18.42 -7.63 4.43
C ALA A 162 17.20 -8.55 4.58
N PRO A 163 15.97 -8.05 4.35
CA PRO A 163 14.75 -8.81 4.59
C PRO A 163 14.68 -10.13 3.80
N THR A 164 14.15 -11.18 4.44
CA THR A 164 13.87 -12.48 3.85
C THR A 164 12.39 -12.83 3.97
N ASN A 165 11.96 -13.96 3.38
CA ASN A 165 10.58 -14.45 3.54
C ASN A 165 10.21 -14.73 5.01
N THR A 166 11.17 -15.14 5.83
CA THR A 166 10.98 -15.48 7.25
C THR A 166 11.29 -14.34 8.20
N PHE A 167 12.11 -13.36 7.76
CA PHE A 167 12.52 -12.22 8.57
C PHE A 167 12.18 -10.89 7.89
N ARG A 168 10.91 -10.48 8.02
CA ARG A 168 10.34 -9.27 7.39
C ARG A 168 10.22 -8.09 8.36
N TRP A 169 11.29 -7.73 9.05
CA TRP A 169 11.30 -6.58 9.95
C TRP A 169 10.84 -5.28 9.29
N CYS A 170 11.10 -5.13 7.98
CA CYS A 170 10.66 -3.97 7.22
C CYS A 170 9.13 -3.85 7.15
N THR A 171 8.39 -4.96 7.05
CA THR A 171 6.93 -4.93 7.02
C THR A 171 6.36 -4.37 8.31
N GLU A 172 6.88 -4.82 9.45
CA GLU A 172 6.46 -4.35 10.77
C GLU A 172 6.80 -2.86 10.96
N ARG A 173 8.06 -2.50 10.77
CA ARG A 173 8.58 -1.15 11.07
C ARG A 173 8.11 -0.09 10.10
N LEU A 174 8.10 -0.41 8.79
CA LEU A 174 7.81 0.58 7.76
C LEU A 174 6.32 0.68 7.42
N LYS A 175 5.52 -0.38 7.68
CA LYS A 175 4.11 -0.41 7.26
C LYS A 175 3.14 -0.60 8.41
N ILE A 176 3.33 -1.65 9.24
CA ILE A 176 2.37 -1.97 10.29
C ILE A 176 2.40 -0.91 11.40
N ASN A 177 3.58 -0.62 11.96
CA ASN A 177 3.70 0.30 13.09
C ASN A 177 3.21 1.72 12.80
N PRO A 178 3.57 2.37 11.66
CA PRO A 178 3.03 3.69 11.32
C PRO A 178 1.50 3.70 11.20
N THR A 179 0.95 2.71 10.50
CA THR A 179 -0.51 2.59 10.31
C THR A 179 -1.22 2.32 11.64
N THR A 180 -0.67 1.43 12.47
CA THR A 180 -1.22 1.11 13.80
C THR A 180 -1.29 2.34 14.69
N ARG A 181 -0.23 3.16 14.72
CA ARG A 181 -0.23 4.42 15.49
C ARG A 181 -1.34 5.36 15.03
N PHE A 182 -1.49 5.54 13.71
CA PHE A 182 -2.56 6.37 13.16
C PHE A 182 -3.94 5.84 13.56
N ILE A 183 -4.18 4.53 13.44
CA ILE A 183 -5.46 3.92 13.82
C ILE A 183 -5.74 4.13 15.31
N GLN A 184 -4.75 3.91 16.18
CA GLN A 184 -4.88 4.12 17.63
C GLN A 184 -5.18 5.57 17.98
N GLU A 185 -4.54 6.52 17.32
CA GLU A 185 -4.82 7.95 17.46
C GLU A 185 -6.30 8.24 17.13
N LYS A 186 -6.78 7.75 15.98
CA LYS A 186 -8.18 7.98 15.56
C LYS A 186 -9.22 7.25 16.43
N ILE A 187 -8.87 6.09 16.99
CA ILE A 187 -9.69 5.42 18.00
C ILE A 187 -9.79 6.27 19.28
N SER A 188 -8.67 6.87 19.70
CA SER A 188 -8.62 7.68 20.92
C SER A 188 -9.35 9.02 20.78
N GLU A 189 -9.39 9.60 19.56
CA GLU A 189 -10.16 10.81 19.26
C GLU A 189 -11.68 10.58 19.38
N GLY A 190 -12.11 9.32 19.33
CA GLY A 190 -13.52 8.91 19.40
C GLY A 190 -14.30 9.12 18.09
N GLY A 191 -15.50 8.57 18.04
CA GLY A 191 -16.52 8.90 17.05
C GLY A 191 -17.20 10.24 17.39
N ALA A 192 -18.20 10.63 16.59
CA ALA A 192 -18.94 11.88 16.80
C ALA A 192 -19.54 12.04 18.22
N ASP A 193 -19.82 10.93 18.88
CA ASP A 193 -20.42 10.87 20.22
C ASP A 193 -19.40 10.47 21.31
N GLY A 194 -18.09 10.54 21.04
CA GLY A 194 -17.05 10.16 22.00
C GLY A 194 -16.90 8.65 22.23
N VAL A 195 -17.61 7.82 21.46
CA VAL A 195 -17.48 6.35 21.54
C VAL A 195 -16.16 5.92 20.87
N PRO A 196 -15.24 5.29 21.60
CA PRO A 196 -13.98 4.85 21.02
C PRO A 196 -14.20 3.81 19.91
N GLY A 197 -13.58 4.01 18.77
CA GLY A 197 -13.61 3.01 17.70
C GLY A 197 -13.29 3.56 16.33
N ALA A 198 -12.94 2.65 15.41
CA ALA A 198 -12.73 2.96 14.00
C ALA A 198 -13.11 1.77 13.12
N ILE A 199 -13.50 2.03 11.87
CA ILE A 199 -13.70 1.01 10.84
C ILE A 199 -12.62 1.16 9.79
N ILE A 200 -11.80 0.12 9.61
CA ILE A 200 -10.71 0.08 8.63
C ILE A 200 -11.25 -0.56 7.37
N LEU A 201 -11.25 0.19 6.27
CA LEU A 201 -11.67 -0.30 4.95
C LEU A 201 -10.44 -0.79 4.18
N LEU A 202 -10.51 -2.05 3.75
CA LEU A 202 -9.43 -2.71 3.02
C LEU A 202 -9.89 -3.18 1.65
N GLY A 203 -9.08 -2.89 0.63
CA GLY A 203 -9.26 -3.38 -0.74
C GLY A 203 -8.81 -4.84 -0.93
N THR A 204 -8.88 -5.67 0.11
CA THR A 204 -8.49 -7.09 0.01
C THR A 204 -9.56 -7.89 -0.71
N ARG A 205 -9.13 -8.77 -1.63
CA ARG A 205 -10.02 -9.64 -2.42
C ARG A 205 -9.61 -11.11 -2.29
N THR A 206 -10.59 -12.00 -2.35
CA THR A 206 -10.37 -13.45 -2.31
C THR A 206 -9.56 -13.94 -3.51
N ASP A 207 -9.74 -13.26 -4.66
CA ASP A 207 -9.09 -13.57 -5.94
C ASP A 207 -7.58 -13.17 -6.01
N GLU A 208 -7.05 -12.45 -5.02
CA GLU A 208 -5.66 -12.02 -5.06
C GLU A 208 -4.66 -13.15 -4.82
N SER A 209 -4.98 -14.10 -3.95
CA SER A 209 -4.18 -15.30 -3.70
C SER A 209 -4.91 -16.30 -2.82
N GLN A 210 -4.58 -17.59 -2.97
CA GLN A 210 -5.12 -18.66 -2.13
C GLN A 210 -4.86 -18.44 -0.63
N SER A 211 -3.71 -17.89 -0.26
CA SER A 211 -3.39 -17.58 1.14
C SER A 211 -4.29 -16.49 1.71
N ARG A 212 -4.61 -15.45 0.91
CA ARG A 212 -5.57 -14.41 1.29
C ARG A 212 -6.98 -14.96 1.40
N ALA A 213 -7.44 -15.73 0.43
CA ALA A 213 -8.74 -16.38 0.47
C ALA A 213 -8.92 -17.21 1.76
N ARG A 214 -7.92 -18.03 2.12
CA ARG A 214 -7.91 -18.83 3.36
C ARG A 214 -7.93 -17.94 4.61
N SER A 215 -7.13 -16.87 4.64
CA SER A 215 -7.09 -15.93 5.76
C SER A 215 -8.43 -15.21 5.92
N MET A 216 -9.02 -14.71 4.84
CA MET A 216 -10.31 -14.03 4.86
C MET A 216 -11.42 -14.95 5.36
N LYS A 217 -11.49 -16.19 4.84
CA LYS A 217 -12.45 -17.22 5.27
C LYS A 217 -12.31 -17.58 6.75
N ARG A 218 -11.08 -17.60 7.29
CA ARG A 218 -10.82 -17.89 8.71
C ARG A 218 -11.35 -16.80 9.64
N HIS A 219 -11.34 -15.54 9.22
CA HIS A 219 -11.77 -14.40 10.01
C HIS A 219 -13.18 -13.92 9.66
N GLU A 220 -13.84 -14.62 8.74
CA GLU A 220 -15.21 -14.33 8.36
C GLU A 220 -16.15 -14.74 9.50
N LEU A 221 -16.96 -13.79 9.95
CA LEU A 221 -18.07 -14.05 10.88
C LEU A 221 -19.33 -14.13 10.04
N LYS A 222 -19.93 -15.32 9.94
CA LYS A 222 -21.15 -15.55 9.17
C LYS A 222 -22.24 -14.56 9.58
N GLY A 223 -22.81 -13.87 8.59
CA GLY A 223 -23.87 -12.89 8.82
C GLY A 223 -23.40 -11.55 9.38
N GLN A 224 -22.09 -11.30 9.52
CA GLN A 224 -21.57 -10.02 9.97
C GLN A 224 -20.77 -9.32 8.87
N ARG A 225 -21.09 -8.07 8.60
CA ARG A 225 -20.39 -7.20 7.64
C ARG A 225 -19.01 -6.78 8.15
N LEU A 226 -18.92 -6.45 9.43
CA LEU A 226 -17.71 -6.02 10.09
C LEU A 226 -17.04 -7.19 10.81
N ARG A 227 -15.72 -7.29 10.65
CA ARG A 227 -14.85 -8.23 11.37
C ARG A 227 -14.07 -7.48 12.44
N LYS A 228 -13.80 -8.11 13.59
CA LYS A 228 -12.90 -7.51 14.59
C LYS A 228 -11.48 -7.41 14.04
N HIS A 229 -10.84 -6.29 14.29
CA HIS A 229 -9.41 -6.10 14.08
C HIS A 229 -8.61 -6.59 15.31
N ILE A 230 -7.30 -6.78 15.16
CA ILE A 230 -6.42 -7.12 16.28
C ILE A 230 -6.34 -5.99 17.33
N LEU A 231 -6.49 -4.74 16.88
CA LEU A 231 -6.55 -3.59 17.79
C LEU A 231 -7.93 -3.53 18.48
N PRO A 232 -7.98 -3.24 19.78
CA PRO A 232 -9.23 -3.01 20.49
C PRO A 232 -10.04 -1.88 19.84
N ASN A 233 -11.36 -2.02 19.80
CA ASN A 233 -12.29 -1.05 19.24
C ASN A 233 -12.08 -0.74 17.74
N ALA A 234 -11.33 -1.56 17.03
CA ALA A 234 -11.16 -1.47 15.59
C ALA A 234 -11.89 -2.62 14.88
N PHE A 235 -12.48 -2.29 13.73
CA PHE A 235 -13.21 -3.23 12.90
C PHE A 235 -12.68 -3.17 11.47
N VAL A 236 -12.82 -4.27 10.74
CA VAL A 236 -12.42 -4.36 9.32
C VAL A 236 -13.64 -4.52 8.46
N TYR A 237 -13.72 -3.72 7.41
CA TYR A 237 -14.72 -3.79 6.35
C TYR A 237 -14.03 -3.96 4.99
N ALA A 238 -14.40 -4.98 4.23
CA ALA A 238 -13.82 -5.28 2.92
C ALA A 238 -14.92 -5.35 1.84
N PRO A 239 -15.47 -4.21 1.41
CA PRO A 239 -16.64 -4.17 0.55
C PRO A 239 -16.44 -4.75 -0.86
N ILE A 240 -15.19 -4.85 -1.33
CA ILE A 240 -14.86 -5.39 -2.66
C ILE A 240 -14.26 -6.80 -2.62
N SER A 241 -14.44 -7.54 -1.52
CA SER A 241 -13.82 -8.86 -1.28
C SER A 241 -14.07 -9.89 -2.39
N ASP A 242 -15.24 -9.84 -3.03
CA ASP A 242 -15.70 -10.85 -3.98
C ASP A 242 -15.56 -10.40 -5.46
N ILE A 243 -14.88 -9.28 -5.69
CA ILE A 243 -14.62 -8.78 -7.04
C ILE A 243 -13.46 -9.53 -7.67
N ALA A 244 -13.67 -10.13 -8.83
CA ALA A 244 -12.64 -10.80 -9.60
C ALA A 244 -11.67 -9.78 -10.23
N THR A 245 -10.43 -10.21 -10.52
CA THR A 245 -9.40 -9.32 -11.08
C THR A 245 -9.83 -8.72 -12.43
N GLY A 246 -10.47 -9.50 -13.29
CA GLY A 246 -11.00 -9.00 -14.57
C GLY A 246 -12.08 -7.93 -14.39
N GLU A 247 -13.01 -8.15 -13.45
CA GLU A 247 -14.08 -7.18 -13.11
C GLU A 247 -13.49 -5.86 -12.56
N LEU A 248 -12.45 -5.96 -11.72
CA LEU A 248 -11.74 -4.80 -11.18
C LEU A 248 -11.12 -3.95 -12.29
N TRP A 249 -10.38 -4.58 -13.20
CA TRP A 249 -9.77 -3.86 -14.31
C TRP A 249 -10.80 -3.27 -15.27
N GLN A 250 -11.86 -4.03 -15.58
CA GLN A 250 -12.98 -3.53 -16.38
C GLN A 250 -13.57 -2.26 -15.75
N TYR A 251 -13.81 -2.27 -14.44
CA TYR A 251 -14.32 -1.11 -13.70
C TYR A 251 -13.37 0.09 -13.80
N LEU A 252 -12.09 -0.09 -13.48
CA LEU A 252 -11.10 1.00 -13.50
C LEU A 252 -10.90 1.59 -14.90
N MET A 253 -11.07 0.79 -15.96
CA MET A 253 -10.92 1.28 -17.33
C MET A 253 -12.16 2.00 -17.86
N GLN A 254 -13.36 1.60 -17.40
CA GLN A 254 -14.62 2.16 -17.87
C GLN A 254 -15.09 3.35 -17.03
N VAL A 255 -14.69 3.43 -15.77
CA VAL A 255 -15.22 4.41 -14.82
C VAL A 255 -14.11 5.37 -14.40
N SER A 256 -14.24 6.63 -14.80
CA SER A 256 -13.29 7.68 -14.43
C SER A 256 -13.27 7.92 -12.91
N PRO A 257 -12.10 8.24 -12.35
CA PRO A 257 -11.97 8.53 -10.92
C PRO A 257 -12.71 9.84 -10.56
N PRO A 258 -13.46 9.88 -9.46
CA PRO A 258 -14.21 11.07 -9.05
C PRO A 258 -13.33 12.25 -8.62
N TRP A 259 -12.05 11.99 -8.38
CA TRP A 259 -11.02 13.01 -8.08
C TRP A 259 -10.30 13.55 -9.32
N GLY A 260 -10.83 13.25 -10.52
CA GLY A 260 -10.33 13.74 -11.79
C GLY A 260 -9.24 12.87 -12.42
N GLY A 261 -8.97 13.14 -13.69
CA GLY A 261 -8.01 12.37 -14.48
C GLY A 261 -8.54 11.04 -15.00
N THR A 262 -7.63 10.11 -15.23
CA THR A 262 -7.94 8.76 -15.74
C THR A 262 -7.04 7.72 -15.05
N HIS A 263 -7.42 6.45 -15.13
CA HIS A 263 -6.58 5.34 -14.63
C HIS A 263 -5.51 4.87 -15.64
N LYS A 264 -5.32 5.59 -16.77
CA LYS A 264 -4.34 5.19 -17.81
C LYS A 264 -2.94 5.01 -17.24
N GLU A 265 -2.48 5.93 -16.39
CA GLU A 265 -1.15 5.85 -15.78
C GLU A 265 -1.03 4.60 -14.87
N LEU A 266 -2.04 4.32 -14.06
CA LEU A 266 -2.10 3.10 -13.25
C LEU A 266 -2.02 1.84 -14.11
N VAL A 267 -2.78 1.77 -15.20
CA VAL A 267 -2.76 0.66 -16.17
C VAL A 267 -1.36 0.50 -16.77
N THR A 268 -0.74 1.63 -17.19
CA THR A 268 0.62 1.64 -17.76
C THR A 268 1.66 1.13 -16.77
N LEU A 269 1.61 1.56 -15.50
CA LEU A 269 2.51 1.09 -14.46
C LEU A 269 2.41 -0.43 -14.27
N TYR A 270 1.19 -0.98 -14.26
CA TYR A 270 1.00 -2.43 -14.17
C TYR A 270 1.47 -3.18 -15.42
N LYS A 271 1.24 -2.60 -16.60
CA LYS A 271 1.69 -3.16 -17.88
C LYS A 271 3.22 -3.21 -17.93
N ASN A 272 3.90 -2.13 -17.59
CA ASN A 272 5.36 -2.05 -17.60
C ASN A 272 5.98 -3.02 -16.58
N ALA A 273 5.38 -3.13 -15.40
CA ALA A 273 5.81 -4.08 -14.37
C ALA A 273 5.61 -5.57 -14.76
N ASN A 274 4.80 -5.87 -15.76
CA ASN A 274 4.54 -7.22 -16.28
C ASN A 274 5.26 -7.50 -17.62
N SER A 275 6.35 -6.79 -17.92
CA SER A 275 7.10 -6.97 -19.18
C SER A 275 6.26 -6.72 -20.44
N GLY A 276 5.25 -5.84 -20.35
CA GLY A 276 4.40 -5.45 -21.47
C GLY A 276 3.09 -6.23 -21.60
N ASP A 277 2.89 -7.30 -20.85
CA ASP A 277 1.63 -8.03 -20.86
C ASP A 277 0.45 -7.17 -20.38
N CYS A 278 -0.63 -7.17 -21.17
CA CYS A 278 -1.83 -6.44 -20.82
C CYS A 278 -2.47 -7.03 -19.55
N PRO A 279 -2.79 -6.22 -18.53
CA PRO A 279 -3.45 -6.72 -17.32
C PRO A 279 -4.85 -7.31 -17.61
N LEU A 280 -5.36 -7.17 -18.83
CA LEU A 280 -6.65 -7.70 -19.29
C LEU A 280 -6.56 -9.05 -20.01
N VAL A 281 -5.37 -9.59 -20.28
CA VAL A 281 -5.24 -10.92 -20.85
C VAL A 281 -5.59 -11.93 -19.76
N ILE A 282 -6.81 -12.42 -19.81
CA ILE A 282 -7.33 -13.48 -18.95
C ILE A 282 -7.02 -14.80 -19.66
N ASP A 283 -5.83 -15.31 -19.45
CA ASP A 283 -5.56 -16.73 -19.61
C ASP A 283 -5.77 -17.34 -18.21
N GLU A 284 -6.69 -18.29 -18.08
CA GLU A 284 -7.00 -18.97 -16.82
C GLU A 284 -5.79 -19.72 -16.24
N THR A 285 -4.76 -19.96 -17.06
CA THR A 285 -3.53 -20.66 -16.68
C THR A 285 -2.43 -19.71 -16.17
N THR A 286 -2.54 -18.40 -16.41
CA THR A 286 -1.56 -17.42 -15.95
C THR A 286 -1.99 -16.86 -14.60
N PRO A 287 -1.15 -16.92 -13.54
CA PRO A 287 -1.47 -16.30 -12.26
C PRO A 287 -1.79 -14.83 -12.45
N SER A 288 -3.01 -14.42 -12.14
CA SER A 288 -3.49 -13.04 -12.26
C SER A 288 -2.50 -12.09 -11.61
N CYS A 289 -1.97 -11.10 -12.35
CA CYS A 289 -0.97 -10.13 -11.91
C CYS A 289 0.28 -10.82 -11.30
N GLY A 290 0.94 -11.70 -12.07
CA GLY A 290 2.12 -12.41 -11.62
C GLY A 290 3.15 -11.45 -11.07
N ASN A 291 3.47 -11.56 -9.79
CA ASN A 291 4.58 -10.93 -9.05
C ASN A 291 4.84 -9.42 -9.23
N SER A 292 4.11 -8.71 -10.08
CA SER A 292 4.21 -7.26 -10.19
C SER A 292 3.51 -6.61 -8.99
N ARG A 293 4.29 -6.24 -8.00
CA ARG A 293 3.83 -5.52 -6.82
C ARG A 293 4.46 -4.15 -6.81
N PHE A 294 3.65 -3.13 -6.70
CA PHE A 294 4.15 -1.84 -6.25
C PHE A 294 4.71 -2.02 -4.83
N GLY A 295 6.02 -1.93 -4.72
CA GLY A 295 6.72 -2.20 -3.47
C GLY A 295 7.96 -1.36 -3.32
N CYS A 296 8.67 -1.60 -2.22
CA CYS A 296 9.95 -0.97 -1.97
C CYS A 296 10.98 -1.44 -2.98
N TRP A 297 11.69 -0.53 -3.63
CA TRP A 297 12.75 -0.88 -4.59
C TRP A 297 13.91 -1.64 -3.94
N VAL A 298 14.13 -1.44 -2.64
CA VAL A 298 15.15 -2.17 -1.84
C VAL A 298 14.76 -3.61 -1.47
N CYS A 299 13.64 -4.13 -1.98
CA CYS A 299 13.09 -5.41 -1.53
C CYS A 299 13.96 -6.59 -1.95
N THR A 300 14.54 -7.29 -0.96
CA THR A 300 15.34 -8.50 -1.15
C THR A 300 14.57 -9.80 -0.87
N VAL A 301 13.29 -9.71 -0.54
CA VAL A 301 12.41 -10.89 -0.34
C VAL A 301 12.20 -11.66 -1.64
N VAL A 302 12.19 -10.95 -2.78
CA VAL A 302 12.19 -11.54 -4.12
C VAL A 302 13.60 -11.56 -4.69
N SER A 303 13.95 -12.61 -5.43
CA SER A 303 15.28 -12.72 -6.07
C SER A 303 15.47 -11.72 -7.21
N ARG A 304 14.42 -11.46 -8.00
CA ARG A 304 14.41 -10.48 -9.10
C ARG A 304 13.27 -9.49 -8.90
N ASP A 305 13.52 -8.22 -9.15
CA ASP A 305 12.49 -7.18 -9.20
C ASP A 305 12.06 -6.94 -10.65
N LYS A 306 11.13 -7.79 -11.11
CA LYS A 306 10.59 -7.69 -12.47
C LYS A 306 9.94 -6.33 -12.75
N SER A 307 9.39 -5.68 -11.73
CA SER A 307 8.74 -4.37 -11.89
C SER A 307 9.77 -3.29 -12.21
N MET A 308 10.89 -3.28 -11.51
CA MET A 308 11.98 -2.34 -11.78
C MET A 308 12.67 -2.64 -13.11
N GLU A 309 12.98 -3.94 -13.39
CA GLU A 309 13.51 -4.37 -14.68
C GLU A 309 12.62 -3.90 -15.85
N GLY A 310 11.29 -4.05 -15.69
CA GLY A 310 10.33 -3.60 -16.70
C GLY A 310 10.28 -2.09 -16.87
N LEU A 311 10.41 -1.31 -15.79
CA LEU A 311 10.47 0.15 -15.89
C LEU A 311 11.76 0.61 -16.59
N ILE A 312 12.92 0.08 -16.22
CA ILE A 312 14.20 0.36 -16.89
C ILE A 312 14.12 0.02 -18.38
N SER A 313 13.67 -1.19 -18.73
CA SER A 313 13.53 -1.62 -20.12
C SER A 313 12.53 -0.76 -20.95
N ASN A 314 11.68 0.02 -20.30
CA ASN A 314 10.73 0.93 -20.93
C ASN A 314 11.15 2.42 -20.85
N GLY A 315 12.43 2.70 -20.59
CA GLY A 315 13.03 4.04 -20.69
C GLY A 315 13.26 4.76 -19.35
N ASP A 316 13.15 4.07 -18.23
CA ASP A 316 13.53 4.60 -16.91
C ASP A 316 14.97 4.18 -16.52
N ASP A 317 15.93 4.28 -17.46
CA ASP A 317 17.33 3.85 -17.32
C ASP A 317 18.01 4.50 -16.09
N TRP A 318 17.61 5.71 -15.75
CA TRP A 318 18.08 6.42 -14.55
C TRP A 318 17.83 5.65 -13.23
N MET A 319 17.04 4.57 -13.25
CA MET A 319 16.80 3.71 -12.10
C MET A 319 17.81 2.55 -11.98
N GLU A 320 18.73 2.39 -12.93
CA GLU A 320 19.74 1.33 -12.89
C GLU A 320 20.56 1.35 -11.58
N PRO A 321 21.04 2.50 -11.06
CA PRO A 321 21.77 2.54 -9.80
C PRO A 321 20.98 2.00 -8.60
N LEU A 322 19.65 2.17 -8.60
CA LEU A 322 18.77 1.59 -7.56
C LEU A 322 18.75 0.06 -7.64
N MET A 323 18.69 -0.48 -8.86
CA MET A 323 18.68 -1.91 -9.08
C MET A 323 20.03 -2.54 -8.71
N GLU A 324 21.13 -1.90 -9.04
CA GLU A 324 22.48 -2.33 -8.69
C GLU A 324 22.67 -2.39 -7.17
N LEU A 325 22.33 -1.31 -6.47
CA LEU A 325 22.39 -1.27 -5.00
C LEU A 325 21.52 -2.36 -4.37
N ARG A 326 20.28 -2.52 -4.85
CA ARG A 326 19.38 -3.58 -4.38
C ARG A 326 19.97 -4.97 -4.59
N ASN A 327 20.59 -5.23 -5.74
CA ASN A 327 21.21 -6.50 -6.06
C ASN A 327 22.46 -6.75 -5.21
N LYS A 328 23.24 -5.72 -4.91
CA LYS A 328 24.36 -5.81 -3.96
C LYS A 328 23.87 -6.18 -2.56
N ILE A 329 22.81 -5.51 -2.06
CA ILE A 329 22.22 -5.85 -0.76
C ILE A 329 21.71 -7.31 -0.74
N LEU A 330 21.13 -7.77 -1.85
CA LEU A 330 20.67 -9.16 -1.99
C LEU A 330 21.82 -10.16 -1.94
N LEU A 331 22.94 -9.86 -2.62
CA LEU A 331 24.15 -10.69 -2.64
C LEU A 331 24.74 -10.83 -1.23
N GLU A 332 24.93 -9.71 -0.52
CA GLU A 332 25.51 -9.69 0.81
C GLU A 332 24.60 -10.30 1.89
N ARG A 333 23.32 -10.46 1.60
CA ARG A 333 22.36 -11.10 2.52
C ARG A 333 22.81 -12.52 2.92
N SER A 334 23.34 -13.27 1.98
CA SER A 334 23.75 -14.67 2.16
C SER A 334 25.28 -14.86 2.26
N ASN A 335 26.02 -13.77 2.32
CA ASN A 335 27.46 -13.78 2.47
C ASN A 335 27.84 -13.82 3.96
N ARG A 336 28.49 -14.91 4.39
CA ARG A 336 28.90 -15.08 5.80
C ARG A 336 29.92 -14.06 6.25
N GLU A 337 30.85 -13.69 5.39
CA GLU A 337 31.93 -12.72 5.69
C GLU A 337 31.41 -11.29 5.90
N SER A 338 30.21 -11.01 5.40
CA SER A 338 29.53 -9.73 5.54
C SER A 338 28.86 -9.55 6.90
N ARG A 339 28.88 -10.58 7.74
CA ARG A 339 28.10 -10.63 8.97
C ARG A 339 28.97 -10.86 10.20
N GLU A 340 28.65 -10.15 11.28
CA GLU A 340 29.27 -10.36 12.60
C GLU A 340 29.03 -11.77 13.14
N MET A 341 29.94 -12.23 14.00
CA MET A 341 29.80 -13.55 14.63
C MET A 341 28.73 -13.57 15.73
N ARG A 342 28.48 -12.44 16.38
CA ARG A 342 27.49 -12.33 17.48
C ARG A 342 26.31 -11.50 17.07
N ARG A 343 25.13 -11.88 17.54
CA ARG A 343 23.93 -11.06 17.44
C ARG A 343 24.02 -9.85 18.38
N ARG A 344 23.24 -8.81 18.12
CA ARG A 344 23.16 -7.61 18.98
C ARG A 344 22.70 -7.92 20.42
N ASN A 345 22.00 -9.02 20.65
CA ASN A 345 21.59 -9.52 21.98
C ASN A 345 22.57 -10.57 22.54
N GLU A 346 23.77 -10.64 21.99
CA GLU A 346 24.85 -11.57 22.38
C GLU A 346 24.52 -13.05 22.24
N SER A 347 23.35 -13.41 21.72
CA SER A 347 22.98 -14.82 21.53
C SER A 347 23.86 -15.52 20.51
N VAL A 348 24.09 -16.82 20.73
CA VAL A 348 24.89 -17.68 19.85
C VAL A 348 24.17 -17.89 18.52
N TYR A 349 24.90 -17.83 17.41
CA TYR A 349 24.38 -18.12 16.08
C TYR A 349 24.60 -19.60 15.72
N LYS A 350 23.84 -20.07 14.73
CA LYS A 350 24.08 -21.35 14.07
C LYS A 350 24.80 -21.10 12.74
N GLU A 351 25.89 -21.80 12.51
CA GLU A 351 26.78 -21.52 11.38
C GLU A 351 26.07 -21.70 10.03
N ASP A 352 25.22 -22.72 9.94
CA ASP A 352 24.50 -23.09 8.72
C ASP A 352 23.19 -22.32 8.48
N ASP A 353 22.79 -21.42 9.40
CA ASP A 353 21.54 -20.67 9.26
C ASP A 353 21.80 -19.15 9.20
N PRO A 354 21.77 -18.54 7.98
CA PRO A 354 21.96 -17.11 7.78
C PRO A 354 21.02 -16.23 8.61
N ASN A 355 19.85 -16.73 8.99
CA ASN A 355 18.90 -15.97 9.81
C ASN A 355 19.36 -15.84 11.27
N THR A 356 20.34 -16.64 11.68
CA THR A 356 20.87 -16.60 13.05
C THR A 356 22.14 -15.74 13.19
N TRP A 357 22.79 -15.40 12.07
CA TRP A 357 24.05 -14.61 12.08
C TRP A 357 23.85 -13.21 12.68
N GLY A 358 24.94 -12.60 13.09
CA GLY A 358 24.98 -11.24 13.63
C GLY A 358 24.59 -10.15 12.62
N PRO A 359 24.69 -8.88 12.99
CA PRO A 359 24.46 -7.75 12.07
C PRO A 359 25.51 -7.71 10.96
N TYR A 360 25.27 -6.87 9.93
CA TYR A 360 26.32 -6.55 8.96
C TYR A 360 27.53 -5.92 9.63
N THR A 361 28.74 -6.30 9.18
CA THR A 361 29.99 -5.75 9.67
C THR A 361 30.09 -4.24 9.38
N PRO A 362 30.87 -3.47 10.15
CA PRO A 362 31.07 -2.04 9.89
C PRO A 362 31.56 -1.75 8.47
N LYS A 363 32.37 -2.62 7.89
CA LYS A 363 32.86 -2.52 6.50
C LYS A 363 31.70 -2.54 5.51
N ILE A 364 30.82 -3.52 5.60
CA ILE A 364 29.67 -3.67 4.71
C ILE A 364 28.63 -2.56 4.89
N ARG A 365 28.42 -2.12 6.14
CA ARG A 365 27.54 -0.97 6.43
C ARG A 365 28.07 0.31 5.78
N ALA A 366 29.38 0.56 5.79
CA ALA A 366 30.01 1.68 5.12
C ALA A 366 29.96 1.56 3.59
N GLU A 367 30.12 0.34 3.05
CA GLU A 367 29.99 0.06 1.62
C GLU A 367 28.55 0.35 1.13
N PHE A 368 27.53 -0.13 1.84
CA PHE A 368 26.13 0.18 1.50
C PHE A 368 25.83 1.68 1.54
N LEU A 369 26.37 2.41 2.53
CA LEU A 369 26.20 3.85 2.59
C LEU A 369 26.88 4.54 1.41
N THR A 370 28.06 4.11 1.04
CA THR A 370 28.80 4.65 -0.11
C THR A 370 27.98 4.47 -1.39
N LEU A 371 27.56 3.24 -1.70
CA LEU A 371 26.77 2.94 -2.88
C LEU A 371 25.42 3.67 -2.91
N LEU A 372 24.77 3.83 -1.75
CA LEU A 372 23.50 4.57 -1.65
C LEU A 372 23.69 6.05 -2.00
N LEU A 373 24.76 6.68 -1.50
CA LEU A 373 25.05 8.09 -1.75
C LEU A 373 25.54 8.31 -3.19
N GLU A 374 26.29 7.38 -3.76
CA GLU A 374 26.70 7.39 -5.17
C GLU A 374 25.48 7.29 -6.08
N ALA A 375 24.61 6.32 -5.82
CA ALA A 375 23.32 6.17 -6.55
C ALA A 375 22.44 7.43 -6.42
N GLN A 376 22.35 8.02 -5.22
CA GLN A 376 21.58 9.25 -5.03
C GLN A 376 22.17 10.39 -5.85
N LYS A 377 23.48 10.59 -5.84
CA LYS A 377 24.16 11.64 -6.60
C LYS A 377 23.92 11.49 -8.11
N GLU A 378 24.14 10.29 -8.65
CA GLU A 378 23.89 9.99 -10.07
C GLU A 378 22.45 10.26 -10.49
N ILE A 379 21.48 9.86 -9.67
CA ILE A 379 20.08 10.12 -9.92
C ILE A 379 19.78 11.63 -9.84
N GLN A 380 20.37 12.34 -8.89
CA GLN A 380 20.20 13.79 -8.77
C GLN A 380 20.74 14.54 -9.98
N GLU A 381 21.88 14.11 -10.54
CA GLU A 381 22.44 14.67 -11.76
C GLU A 381 21.51 14.50 -12.99
N SER A 382 20.72 13.43 -13.04
CA SER A 382 19.82 13.13 -14.16
C SER A 382 18.38 13.58 -13.93
N GLN A 383 17.84 13.54 -12.71
CA GLN A 383 16.44 13.79 -12.38
C GLN A 383 16.21 15.06 -11.55
N GLY A 384 17.27 15.71 -11.09
CA GLY A 384 17.27 16.92 -10.25
C GLY A 384 17.41 16.67 -8.76
N ASP A 385 17.85 17.68 -8.05
CA ASP A 385 18.27 17.65 -6.63
C ASP A 385 17.17 17.24 -5.64
N LEU A 386 15.91 17.29 -6.03
CA LEU A 386 14.79 16.92 -5.16
C LEU A 386 14.63 15.41 -4.94
N MET A 387 15.43 14.59 -5.66
CA MET A 387 15.39 13.14 -5.49
C MET A 387 16.30 12.73 -4.32
N GLU A 388 15.72 12.47 -3.16
CA GLU A 388 16.41 11.94 -1.99
C GLU A 388 16.13 10.45 -1.80
N LEU A 389 17.18 9.64 -1.70
CA LEU A 389 17.12 8.22 -1.34
C LEU A 389 17.34 7.99 0.15
N ILE A 390 18.08 8.91 0.79
CA ILE A 390 18.33 8.94 2.23
C ILE A 390 18.34 10.39 2.70
N THR A 391 17.63 10.66 3.79
CA THR A 391 17.54 12.00 4.38
C THR A 391 18.76 12.33 5.24
N HIS A 392 19.04 13.62 5.42
CA HIS A 392 20.10 14.07 6.36
C HIS A 392 19.84 13.60 7.79
N GLN A 393 18.56 13.51 8.21
CA GLN A 393 18.21 13.00 9.53
C GLN A 393 18.60 11.53 9.70
N GLU A 394 18.41 10.70 8.67
CA GLU A 394 18.85 9.31 8.68
C GLU A 394 20.37 9.19 8.72
N LEU A 395 21.11 10.04 7.99
CA LEU A 395 22.59 10.07 8.05
C LEU A 395 23.08 10.36 9.47
N VAL A 396 22.49 11.35 10.15
CA VAL A 396 22.81 11.66 11.55
C VAL A 396 22.47 10.48 12.46
N ALA A 397 21.30 9.87 12.30
CA ALA A 397 20.89 8.71 13.10
C ALA A 397 21.80 7.49 12.90
N ILE A 398 22.28 7.28 11.67
CA ILE A 398 23.26 6.24 11.33
C ILE A 398 24.59 6.53 12.04
N GLN A 399 25.08 7.76 11.97
CA GLN A 399 26.35 8.14 12.64
C GLN A 399 26.26 7.94 14.15
N LEU A 400 25.17 8.38 14.80
CA LEU A 400 24.96 8.18 16.22
C LEU A 400 24.88 6.69 16.59
N THR A 401 24.25 5.88 15.73
CA THR A 401 24.17 4.42 15.92
C THR A 401 25.54 3.78 15.80
N TRP A 402 26.37 4.22 14.84
CA TRP A 402 27.75 3.72 14.70
C TRP A 402 28.60 4.06 15.91
N PHE A 403 28.53 5.28 16.43
CA PHE A 403 29.25 5.66 17.66
C PHE A 403 28.81 4.80 18.85
N ARG A 404 27.53 4.56 19.02
CA ARG A 404 27.04 3.68 20.08
C ARG A 404 27.53 2.24 19.94
N ASP A 405 27.71 1.77 18.70
CA ASP A 405 28.24 0.43 18.40
C ASP A 405 29.82 0.42 18.41
N SER A 406 30.48 1.49 18.88
CA SER A 406 31.94 1.67 18.88
C SER A 406 32.59 1.63 17.49
N VAL A 407 31.83 1.99 16.45
CA VAL A 407 32.34 2.15 15.08
C VAL A 407 32.68 3.61 14.84
N PHE A 408 33.97 3.94 14.92
CA PHE A 408 34.49 5.32 14.85
C PHE A 408 35.08 5.68 13.48
N SER A 409 35.38 4.69 12.65
CA SER A 409 35.94 4.87 11.31
C SER A 409 35.43 3.78 10.34
N PRO A 410 35.06 4.16 9.10
CA PRO A 410 34.91 5.54 8.64
C PRO A 410 33.72 6.24 9.33
N LYS A 411 33.70 7.56 9.36
CA LYS A 411 32.52 8.33 9.78
C LYS A 411 31.56 8.50 8.59
N VAL A 412 30.26 8.64 8.86
CA VAL A 412 29.25 8.96 7.83
C VAL A 412 29.60 10.25 7.10
N ALA A 413 30.08 11.29 7.84
CA ALA A 413 30.54 12.55 7.26
C ALA A 413 31.68 12.36 6.27
N ASP A 414 32.64 11.49 6.58
CA ASP A 414 33.82 11.27 5.71
C ASP A 414 33.37 10.65 4.36
N ILE A 415 32.40 9.72 4.41
CA ILE A 415 31.84 9.10 3.22
C ILE A 415 31.04 10.14 2.40
N TYR A 416 30.18 10.90 3.05
CA TYR A 416 29.35 11.93 2.42
C TYR A 416 30.22 13.01 1.75
N ASN A 417 31.21 13.57 2.47
CA ASN A 417 32.11 14.61 1.97
C ASN A 417 32.93 14.13 0.76
N ARG A 418 33.36 12.88 0.78
CA ARG A 418 34.08 12.28 -0.35
C ARG A 418 33.26 12.21 -1.61
N ILE A 419 31.96 11.85 -1.50
CA ILE A 419 31.09 11.65 -2.65
C ILE A 419 30.60 12.99 -3.22
N TYR A 420 30.18 13.92 -2.33
CA TYR A 420 29.64 15.21 -2.76
C TYR A 420 30.67 16.32 -2.92
N GLY A 421 31.92 16.08 -2.54
CA GLY A 421 33.03 17.07 -2.65
C GLY A 421 32.87 18.28 -1.72
N ILE A 422 32.10 18.15 -0.63
CA ILE A 422 31.83 19.21 0.34
C ILE A 422 32.38 18.81 1.71
N THR A 423 32.69 19.80 2.55
CA THR A 423 33.18 19.55 3.92
C THR A 423 32.04 19.87 4.91
N ILE A 424 31.33 18.83 5.34
CA ILE A 424 30.42 18.96 6.48
C ILE A 424 31.17 18.63 7.75
N ASN A 425 31.27 19.61 8.66
CA ASN A 425 31.79 19.40 10.01
C ASN A 425 30.60 19.18 10.95
N PHE A 426 30.40 17.95 11.40
CA PHE A 426 29.40 17.63 12.45
C PHE A 426 29.95 18.01 13.86
N GLY A 427 30.50 19.19 14.02
CA GLY A 427 31.06 19.68 15.29
C GLY A 427 32.19 18.82 15.86
N LYS A 428 33.19 19.46 16.44
CA LYS A 428 34.22 18.75 17.23
C LYS A 428 33.62 18.26 18.55
#